data_dd70b07bc472e52bca94314b4b2be527
#
_entry.id   dd70b07bc472e52bca94314b4b2be527
#
_cell.length_a   1.000
_cell.length_b   1.000
_cell.length_c   1.000
_cell.angle_alpha   90.00
_cell.angle_beta   90.00
_cell.angle_gamma   90.00
#
_symmetry.space_group_name_H-M   'P 1'
#
loop_
_entity.id
_entity.type
_entity.pdbx_description
1 polymer ?
#
loop_
_entity_poly.entity_id
_entity_poly.type
_entity_poly.pdbx_seq_one_letter_code
_entity_poly.pdbx_strand_id
1 'polypeptide(L)'
;MKKILLFFLILTSLSYSAQETLSIDEALDRVGNDRGSYEFKKFQNSQESTNIKIKDNKLGDFNGVTLSSGYNISENNFDNRPRKYDRTFQNKATYGPFFVNYNYVQSDRSYVSFGIEKNLKDVFYSKYNSNLKINNYQQELNKINYDKNIQTKKLNLVSLYQDILNTKNELEYREKAYEHYRVDLDKLKKSYELGASPKINLESVELEAEDSKIQIDILETKLKSLYDVGKTDYNIDFENYKLLDFVENNESIHFILNSYMKDEIEELRLNLSMAEERKSYSNYDRYMPDLYLGYERVDRNLRGDRYYKDQDLFTIKFSKKLFSTDSEYKLNELEVENLKNDLNEKIRVINAEKIKLKSEYNELLKLASIGNKKSDIAYKKYLIKEKEYELNKSSYLDVIDEYNKYLSQEIETKKAKNALNAFVYKIKIKR
;
A
#
# COMPACT_ATOMS: atom_id res chain seq x y z
N MET A 1 40.48 -49.89 7.06
CA MET A 1 40.64 -48.43 7.05
C MET A 1 40.62 -47.77 5.67
N LYS A 2 41.14 -48.36 4.58
CA LYS A 2 41.13 -47.75 3.22
C LYS A 2 39.72 -47.63 2.56
N LYS A 3 38.76 -48.48 2.92
CA LYS A 3 37.39 -48.44 2.36
C LYS A 3 36.49 -47.39 3.01
N ILE A 4 36.78 -46.95 4.23
CA ILE A 4 36.03 -45.91 4.95
C ILE A 4 36.46 -44.50 4.47
N LEU A 5 37.74 -44.35 4.09
CA LEU A 5 38.25 -43.08 3.57
C LEU A 5 37.68 -42.74 2.15
N LEU A 6 37.41 -43.79 1.33
CA LEU A 6 36.81 -43.61 -0.01
C LEU A 6 35.32 -43.19 0.07
N PHE A 7 34.62 -43.65 1.10
CA PHE A 7 33.20 -43.29 1.34
C PHE A 7 33.04 -41.86 1.83
N PHE A 8 34.01 -41.35 2.59
CA PHE A 8 34.02 -39.94 3.04
C PHE A 8 34.39 -38.96 1.93
N LEU A 9 35.24 -39.36 0.97
CA LEU A 9 35.60 -38.56 -0.19
C LEU A 9 34.46 -38.48 -1.24
N ILE A 10 33.57 -39.46 -1.29
CA ILE A 10 32.38 -39.43 -2.17
C ILE A 10 31.25 -38.61 -1.55
N LEU A 11 31.15 -38.52 -0.21
CA LEU A 11 30.18 -37.70 0.47
C LEU A 11 30.52 -36.20 0.47
N THR A 12 31.78 -35.82 0.33
CA THR A 12 32.20 -34.41 0.22
C THR A 12 32.13 -33.85 -1.20
N SER A 13 31.95 -34.68 -2.22
CA SER A 13 31.81 -34.26 -3.63
C SER A 13 30.35 -34.06 -4.05
N LEU A 14 29.38 -34.34 -3.20
CA LEU A 14 27.94 -34.20 -3.51
C LEU A 14 27.29 -32.94 -2.92
N SER A 15 28.03 -32.07 -2.26
CA SER A 15 27.55 -30.77 -1.85
C SER A 15 27.94 -29.66 -2.81
N TYR A 16 27.82 -29.88 -4.11
CA TYR A 16 27.51 -28.78 -5.02
C TYR A 16 26.05 -28.40 -4.71
N SER A 17 25.88 -27.53 -3.78
CA SER A 17 24.57 -26.93 -3.52
C SER A 17 24.15 -26.25 -4.83
N ALA A 18 23.24 -26.88 -5.55
CA ALA A 18 22.61 -26.24 -6.69
C ALA A 18 22.06 -24.91 -6.12
N GLN A 19 22.60 -23.78 -6.61
CA GLN A 19 22.13 -22.47 -6.20
C GLN A 19 20.62 -22.44 -6.40
N GLU A 20 19.86 -22.18 -5.33
CA GLU A 20 18.40 -22.12 -5.40
C GLU A 20 17.99 -21.12 -6.47
N THR A 21 16.99 -21.48 -7.28
CA THR A 21 16.44 -20.57 -8.29
C THR A 21 15.36 -19.70 -7.66
N LEU A 22 15.25 -18.46 -8.07
CA LEU A 22 14.20 -17.54 -7.64
C LEU A 22 13.53 -16.91 -8.88
N SER A 23 12.23 -17.13 -8.99
CA SER A 23 11.41 -16.47 -10.00
C SER A 23 10.84 -15.16 -9.47
N ILE A 24 10.40 -14.27 -10.37
CA ILE A 24 9.72 -13.03 -9.98
C ILE A 24 8.41 -13.34 -9.24
N ASP A 25 7.67 -14.39 -9.65
CA ASP A 25 6.40 -14.76 -9.00
C ASP A 25 6.62 -15.19 -7.56
N GLU A 26 7.65 -16.00 -7.27
CA GLU A 26 8.02 -16.36 -5.89
C GLU A 26 8.46 -15.17 -5.06
N ALA A 27 9.21 -14.22 -5.66
CA ALA A 27 9.62 -13.00 -4.98
C ALA A 27 8.41 -12.10 -4.63
N LEU A 28 7.44 -11.98 -5.56
CA LEU A 28 6.19 -11.24 -5.36
C LEU A 28 5.31 -11.88 -4.29
N ASP A 29 5.28 -13.21 -4.23
CA ASP A 29 4.53 -13.95 -3.20
C ASP A 29 5.13 -13.78 -1.81
N ARG A 30 6.47 -13.80 -1.70
CA ARG A 30 7.16 -13.53 -0.41
C ARG A 30 6.79 -12.15 0.13
N VAL A 31 6.80 -11.11 -0.72
CA VAL A 31 6.42 -9.74 -0.33
C VAL A 31 4.94 -9.64 0.00
N GLY A 32 4.06 -10.31 -0.75
CA GLY A 32 2.62 -10.29 -0.51
C GLY A 32 2.20 -10.98 0.79
N ASN A 33 2.96 -11.99 1.23
CA ASN A 33 2.66 -12.80 2.42
C ASN A 33 3.48 -12.41 3.66
N ASP A 34 4.27 -11.34 3.61
CA ASP A 34 5.10 -10.90 4.74
C ASP A 34 4.25 -10.27 5.86
N ARG A 35 3.83 -11.12 6.82
CA ARG A 35 3.10 -10.70 8.02
C ARG A 35 3.95 -9.95 9.05
N GLY A 36 5.26 -9.95 8.89
CA GLY A 36 6.20 -9.19 9.72
C GLY A 36 6.38 -7.74 9.28
N SER A 37 5.93 -7.40 8.06
CA SER A 37 6.11 -6.09 7.46
C SER A 37 5.44 -4.95 8.23
N TYR A 38 6.00 -3.76 8.08
CA TYR A 38 5.41 -2.53 8.64
C TYR A 38 3.98 -2.30 8.12
N GLU A 39 3.75 -2.55 6.84
CA GLU A 39 2.45 -2.38 6.19
C GLU A 39 1.39 -3.29 6.81
N PHE A 40 1.73 -4.55 7.08
CA PHE A 40 0.81 -5.50 7.70
C PHE A 40 0.49 -5.09 9.15
N LYS A 41 1.48 -4.69 9.94
CA LYS A 41 1.27 -4.20 11.32
C LYS A 41 0.40 -2.95 11.35
N LYS A 42 0.65 -2.01 10.43
CA LYS A 42 -0.17 -0.79 10.28
C LYS A 42 -1.61 -1.13 9.92
N PHE A 43 -1.81 -2.09 9.01
CA PHE A 43 -3.14 -2.59 8.65
C PHE A 43 -3.84 -3.21 9.86
N GLN A 44 -3.17 -4.10 10.61
CA GLN A 44 -3.74 -4.70 11.83
C GLN A 44 -4.18 -3.63 12.84
N ASN A 45 -3.33 -2.64 13.11
CA ASN A 45 -3.66 -1.55 14.02
C ASN A 45 -4.86 -0.71 13.53
N SER A 46 -4.96 -0.47 12.22
CA SER A 46 -6.09 0.25 11.62
C SER A 46 -7.39 -0.55 11.73
N GLN A 47 -7.34 -1.86 11.51
CA GLN A 47 -8.49 -2.76 11.67
C GLN A 47 -8.92 -2.83 13.13
N GLU A 48 -7.98 -2.98 14.06
CA GLU A 48 -8.28 -3.02 15.50
C GLU A 48 -8.91 -1.70 15.97
N SER A 49 -8.35 -0.56 15.56
CA SER A 49 -8.95 0.76 15.85
C SER A 49 -10.39 0.86 15.35
N THR A 50 -10.64 0.37 14.13
CA THR A 50 -12.00 0.38 13.56
C THR A 50 -12.92 -0.61 14.29
N ASN A 51 -12.43 -1.78 14.69
CA ASN A 51 -13.17 -2.76 15.48
C ASN A 51 -13.59 -2.20 16.85
N ILE A 52 -12.71 -1.46 17.51
CA ILE A 52 -13.04 -0.75 18.77
C ILE A 52 -14.18 0.23 18.54
N LYS A 53 -14.11 1.07 17.50
CA LYS A 53 -15.17 2.01 17.15
C LYS A 53 -16.51 1.31 16.82
N ILE A 54 -16.45 0.18 16.11
CA ILE A 54 -17.63 -0.65 15.82
C ILE A 54 -18.26 -1.17 17.13
N LYS A 55 -17.42 -1.68 18.04
CA LYS A 55 -17.88 -2.16 19.35
C LYS A 55 -18.51 -1.05 20.16
N ASP A 56 -17.87 0.12 20.22
CA ASP A 56 -18.41 1.29 20.94
C ASP A 56 -19.76 1.74 20.34
N ASN A 57 -19.87 1.80 19.03
CA ASN A 57 -21.13 2.15 18.38
C ASN A 57 -22.23 1.08 18.54
N LYS A 58 -21.87 -0.21 18.65
CA LYS A 58 -22.83 -1.26 18.97
C LYS A 58 -23.36 -1.17 20.38
N LEU A 59 -22.52 -0.78 21.34
CA LEU A 59 -22.94 -0.53 22.72
C LEU A 59 -23.78 0.73 22.82
N GLY A 60 -23.48 1.75 22.02
CA GLY A 60 -24.20 3.01 22.00
C GLY A 60 -24.28 3.65 23.39
N ASP A 61 -25.48 3.95 23.84
CA ASP A 61 -25.73 4.54 25.18
C ASP A 61 -25.32 3.60 26.32
N PHE A 62 -25.19 2.30 26.08
CA PHE A 62 -24.79 1.31 27.09
C PHE A 62 -23.26 1.16 27.22
N ASN A 63 -22.50 2.04 26.61
CA ASN A 63 -21.03 2.01 26.69
C ASN A 63 -20.52 2.65 27.99
N GLY A 64 -20.81 2.00 29.12
CA GLY A 64 -20.33 2.40 30.45
C GLY A 64 -21.35 3.15 31.29
N VAL A 65 -21.01 3.35 32.56
CA VAL A 65 -21.79 4.12 33.54
C VAL A 65 -21.20 5.52 33.65
N THR A 66 -22.03 6.53 33.46
CA THR A 66 -21.64 7.94 33.69
C THR A 66 -22.03 8.36 35.08
N LEU A 67 -21.05 8.83 35.85
CA LEU A 67 -21.28 9.43 37.16
C LEU A 67 -21.08 10.94 37.03
N SER A 68 -22.05 11.72 37.48
CA SER A 68 -21.96 13.17 37.55
C SER A 68 -22.31 13.68 38.96
N SER A 69 -21.60 14.70 39.42
CA SER A 69 -21.80 15.33 40.71
C SER A 69 -21.84 16.84 40.51
N GLY A 70 -22.83 17.48 41.06
CA GLY A 70 -23.00 18.92 40.99
C GLY A 70 -23.26 19.51 42.40
N TYR A 71 -22.65 20.65 42.66
CA TYR A 71 -22.89 21.43 43.87
C TYR A 71 -23.36 22.83 43.48
N ASN A 72 -24.55 23.21 43.95
CA ASN A 72 -25.14 24.49 43.66
C ASN A 72 -25.40 25.25 44.96
N ILE A 73 -25.11 26.55 45.00
CA ILE A 73 -25.49 27.48 46.04
C ILE A 73 -26.44 28.49 45.39
N SER A 74 -27.65 28.56 45.89
CA SER A 74 -28.60 29.59 45.51
C SER A 74 -28.86 30.56 46.66
N GLU A 75 -28.86 31.86 46.38
CA GLU A 75 -29.22 32.89 47.30
C GLU A 75 -30.67 33.29 47.03
N ASN A 76 -31.53 33.08 48.01
CA ASN A 76 -32.92 33.49 47.93
C ASN A 76 -33.11 34.84 48.71
N ASN A 77 -33.35 35.91 47.96
CA ASN A 77 -33.67 37.21 48.49
C ASN A 77 -35.22 37.32 48.66
N PHE A 78 -35.67 37.39 49.88
CA PHE A 78 -37.08 37.69 50.19
C PHE A 78 -37.16 39.09 50.71
N ASP A 79 -38.15 39.90 50.29
CA ASP A 79 -38.43 41.20 50.85
C ASP A 79 -38.68 41.12 52.36
N ASN A 80 -37.91 41.87 53.14
CA ASN A 80 -37.95 41.92 54.60
C ASN A 80 -37.56 40.63 55.38
N ARG A 81 -36.78 39.70 54.79
CA ARG A 81 -36.22 38.57 55.53
C ARG A 81 -34.70 38.48 55.33
N PRO A 82 -33.98 37.91 56.29
CA PRO A 82 -32.52 37.67 56.08
C PRO A 82 -32.26 36.77 54.87
N ARG A 83 -31.21 37.10 54.13
CA ARG A 83 -30.74 36.28 52.99
C ARG A 83 -30.60 34.84 53.41
N LYS A 84 -31.22 33.94 52.68
CA LYS A 84 -31.11 32.49 52.90
C LYS A 84 -30.34 31.84 51.75
N TYR A 85 -29.27 31.16 52.11
CA TYR A 85 -28.50 30.36 51.15
C TYR A 85 -29.00 28.92 51.18
N ASP A 86 -29.41 28.41 50.01
CA ASP A 86 -29.71 27.00 49.83
C ASP A 86 -28.56 26.34 49.14
N ARG A 87 -28.07 25.24 49.71
CA ARG A 87 -27.01 24.39 49.15
C ARG A 87 -27.64 23.11 48.69
N THR A 88 -27.43 22.79 47.42
CA THR A 88 -27.88 21.51 46.85
C THR A 88 -26.68 20.75 46.33
N PHE A 89 -26.64 19.47 46.63
CA PHE A 89 -25.65 18.53 46.15
C PHE A 89 -26.39 17.43 45.40
N GLN A 90 -26.04 17.27 44.09
CA GLN A 90 -26.69 16.35 43.20
C GLN A 90 -25.68 15.33 42.70
N ASN A 91 -25.98 14.04 42.80
CA ASN A 91 -25.23 12.95 42.23
C ASN A 91 -26.15 12.19 41.29
N LYS A 92 -25.67 11.97 40.06
CA LYS A 92 -26.41 11.22 39.05
C LYS A 92 -25.53 10.11 38.50
N ALA A 93 -26.05 8.90 38.50
CA ALA A 93 -25.48 7.77 37.77
C ALA A 93 -26.40 7.43 36.59
N THR A 94 -25.85 7.26 35.39
CA THR A 94 -26.60 6.88 34.19
C THR A 94 -25.99 5.66 33.52
N TYR A 95 -26.83 4.77 33.05
CA TYR A 95 -26.46 3.60 32.25
C TYR A 95 -27.47 3.41 31.12
N GLY A 96 -27.08 3.71 29.91
CA GLY A 96 -28.02 3.78 28.79
C GLY A 96 -29.13 4.80 29.06
N PRO A 97 -30.39 4.41 28.87
CA PRO A 97 -31.53 5.24 29.19
C PRO A 97 -31.87 5.32 30.69
N PHE A 98 -31.27 4.46 31.52
CA PHE A 98 -31.56 4.39 32.95
C PHE A 98 -30.74 5.38 33.76
N PHE A 99 -31.34 5.96 34.80
CA PHE A 99 -30.63 6.82 35.69
C PHE A 99 -31.07 6.63 37.15
N VAL A 100 -30.15 6.98 38.08
CA VAL A 100 -30.40 7.11 39.50
C VAL A 100 -29.81 8.45 39.92
N ASN A 101 -30.62 9.28 40.58
CA ASN A 101 -30.21 10.56 41.16
C ASN A 101 -30.31 10.51 42.67
N TYR A 102 -29.32 11.08 43.35
CA TYR A 102 -29.38 11.45 44.76
C TYR A 102 -29.23 12.95 44.89
N ASN A 103 -30.26 13.60 45.44
CA ASN A 103 -30.28 15.04 45.65
C ASN A 103 -30.32 15.34 47.14
N TYR A 104 -29.28 16.03 47.61
CA TYR A 104 -29.24 16.60 48.95
C TYR A 104 -29.60 18.08 48.86
N VAL A 105 -30.59 18.53 49.63
CA VAL A 105 -31.01 19.93 49.70
C VAL A 105 -30.92 20.38 51.16
N GLN A 106 -30.15 21.43 51.45
CA GLN A 106 -29.90 21.88 52.83
C GLN A 106 -31.17 22.39 53.52
N SER A 107 -32.03 23.10 52.81
CA SER A 107 -33.28 23.68 53.31
C SER A 107 -34.50 22.78 53.17
N ASP A 108 -34.36 21.68 52.47
CA ASP A 108 -35.41 20.72 52.17
C ASP A 108 -34.90 19.30 52.40
N ARG A 109 -35.71 18.31 52.11
CA ARG A 109 -35.35 16.91 52.29
C ARG A 109 -34.58 16.35 51.12
N SER A 110 -33.57 15.57 51.46
CA SER A 110 -32.87 14.77 50.45
C SER A 110 -33.82 13.72 49.88
N TYR A 111 -33.66 13.43 48.58
CA TYR A 111 -34.44 12.43 47.90
C TYR A 111 -33.58 11.60 46.94
N VAL A 112 -34.03 10.40 46.66
CA VAL A 112 -33.50 9.55 45.60
C VAL A 112 -34.54 9.47 44.49
N SER A 113 -34.12 9.57 43.28
CA SER A 113 -34.98 9.25 42.14
C SER A 113 -34.30 8.28 41.21
N PHE A 114 -35.07 7.46 40.57
CA PHE A 114 -34.62 6.54 39.53
C PHE A 114 -35.63 6.52 38.38
N GLY A 115 -35.13 6.34 37.20
CA GLY A 115 -36.00 6.41 36.04
C GLY A 115 -35.34 5.95 34.74
N ILE A 116 -36.09 6.17 33.68
CA ILE A 116 -35.70 5.93 32.31
C ILE A 116 -36.00 7.20 31.50
N GLU A 117 -35.04 7.63 30.70
CA GLU A 117 -35.21 8.73 29.74
C GLU A 117 -34.62 8.34 28.41
N LYS A 118 -35.35 8.46 27.31
CA LYS A 118 -34.87 8.16 25.98
C LYS A 118 -35.38 9.15 24.96
N ASN A 119 -34.45 9.60 24.07
CA ASN A 119 -34.82 10.35 22.88
C ASN A 119 -35.37 9.39 21.82
N LEU A 120 -36.60 9.54 21.42
CA LEU A 120 -37.23 8.70 20.39
C LEU A 120 -36.61 8.89 19.01
N LYS A 121 -36.04 10.04 18.72
CA LYS A 121 -35.28 10.31 17.52
C LYS A 121 -34.16 9.27 17.33
N ASP A 122 -33.43 8.93 18.39
CA ASP A 122 -32.35 7.96 18.38
C ASP A 122 -32.83 6.50 18.24
N VAL A 123 -34.10 6.22 18.54
CA VAL A 123 -34.70 4.88 18.36
C VAL A 123 -34.91 4.59 16.88
N PHE A 124 -35.31 5.58 16.08
CA PHE A 124 -35.56 5.40 14.65
C PHE A 124 -34.26 5.44 13.84
N TYR A 125 -33.37 6.39 14.12
CA TYR A 125 -32.09 6.49 13.42
C TYR A 125 -31.06 7.21 14.30
N SER A 126 -30.27 6.47 15.04
CA SER A 126 -29.27 7.00 15.93
C SER A 126 -27.96 7.34 15.21
N LYS A 127 -27.21 8.29 15.78
CA LYS A 127 -25.83 8.57 15.37
C LYS A 127 -24.94 7.32 15.45
N TYR A 128 -25.18 6.44 16.43
CA TYR A 128 -24.47 5.18 16.57
C TYR A 128 -24.69 4.24 15.38
N ASN A 129 -25.94 4.16 14.89
CA ASN A 129 -26.26 3.33 13.71
C ASN A 129 -25.60 3.88 12.44
N SER A 130 -25.60 5.19 12.23
CA SER A 130 -24.89 5.82 11.11
C SER A 130 -23.38 5.59 11.20
N ASN A 131 -22.78 5.85 12.37
CA ASN A 131 -21.35 5.59 12.58
C ASN A 131 -21.00 4.11 12.43
N LEU A 132 -21.87 3.18 12.79
CA LEU A 132 -21.66 1.75 12.59
C LEU A 132 -21.52 1.41 11.10
N LYS A 133 -22.40 1.94 10.24
CA LYS A 133 -22.31 1.77 8.79
C LYS A 133 -21.02 2.37 8.22
N ILE A 134 -20.69 3.60 8.63
CA ILE A 134 -19.45 4.29 8.23
C ILE A 134 -18.22 3.47 8.63
N ASN A 135 -18.18 2.94 9.85
CA ASN A 135 -17.05 2.13 10.31
C ASN A 135 -16.95 0.78 9.59
N ASN A 136 -18.06 0.19 9.13
CA ASN A 136 -18.02 -1.00 8.28
C ASN A 136 -17.36 -0.67 6.92
N TYR A 137 -17.74 0.43 6.26
CA TYR A 137 -17.05 0.89 5.04
C TYR A 137 -15.57 1.20 5.30
N GLN A 138 -15.25 1.75 6.48
CA GLN A 138 -13.86 2.02 6.87
C GLN A 138 -13.02 0.73 7.01
N GLN A 139 -13.61 -0.39 7.46
CA GLN A 139 -12.92 -1.69 7.48
C GLN A 139 -12.53 -2.16 6.06
N GLU A 140 -13.44 -2.00 5.11
CA GLU A 140 -13.19 -2.35 3.71
C GLU A 140 -12.13 -1.41 3.11
N LEU A 141 -12.23 -0.12 3.40
CA LEU A 141 -11.25 0.88 2.98
C LEU A 141 -9.84 0.60 3.52
N ASN A 142 -9.73 0.20 4.79
CA ASN A 142 -8.45 -0.19 5.39
C ASN A 142 -7.81 -1.37 4.64
N LYS A 143 -8.62 -2.33 4.19
CA LYS A 143 -8.15 -3.46 3.38
C LYS A 143 -7.65 -3.00 2.02
N ILE A 144 -8.43 -2.18 1.30
CA ILE A 144 -8.02 -1.63 0.00
C ILE A 144 -6.71 -0.84 0.13
N ASN A 145 -6.58 -0.01 1.17
CA ASN A 145 -5.36 0.76 1.42
C ASN A 145 -4.15 -0.14 1.69
N TYR A 146 -4.35 -1.24 2.42
CA TYR A 146 -3.29 -2.24 2.60
C TYR A 146 -2.90 -2.89 1.28
N ASP A 147 -3.88 -3.35 0.49
CA ASP A 147 -3.64 -3.99 -0.81
C ASP A 147 -2.91 -3.04 -1.77
N LYS A 148 -3.27 -1.75 -1.80
CA LYS A 148 -2.56 -0.70 -2.58
C LYS A 148 -1.10 -0.50 -2.14
N ASN A 149 -0.83 -0.53 -0.83
CA ASN A 149 0.54 -0.44 -0.33
C ASN A 149 1.37 -1.66 -0.75
N ILE A 150 0.80 -2.86 -0.65
CA ILE A 150 1.44 -4.09 -1.15
C ILE A 150 1.63 -4.05 -2.66
N GLN A 151 0.65 -3.57 -3.43
CA GLN A 151 0.79 -3.37 -4.88
C GLN A 151 1.97 -2.45 -5.21
N THR A 152 2.10 -1.32 -4.51
CA THR A 152 3.21 -0.38 -4.70
C THR A 152 4.56 -1.05 -4.41
N LYS A 153 4.65 -1.81 -3.33
CA LYS A 153 5.85 -2.57 -2.96
C LYS A 153 6.20 -3.62 -4.02
N LYS A 154 5.19 -4.34 -4.52
CA LYS A 154 5.35 -5.31 -5.63
C LYS A 154 5.82 -4.65 -6.94
N LEU A 155 5.28 -3.47 -7.28
CA LEU A 155 5.70 -2.71 -8.47
C LEU A 155 7.19 -2.32 -8.40
N ASN A 156 7.63 -1.86 -7.24
CA ASN A 156 9.04 -1.50 -7.02
C ASN A 156 9.94 -2.75 -7.07
N LEU A 157 9.48 -3.89 -6.53
CA LEU A 157 10.19 -5.16 -6.61
C LEU A 157 10.37 -5.63 -8.06
N VAL A 158 9.33 -5.51 -8.91
CA VAL A 158 9.47 -5.83 -10.35
C VAL A 158 10.53 -4.97 -11.01
N SER A 159 10.60 -3.67 -10.66
CA SER A 159 11.63 -2.77 -11.19
C SER A 159 13.02 -3.17 -10.71
N LEU A 160 13.20 -3.48 -9.43
CA LEU A 160 14.46 -3.95 -8.87
C LEU A 160 14.91 -5.26 -9.51
N TYR A 161 13.99 -6.22 -9.66
CA TYR A 161 14.28 -7.51 -10.30
C TYR A 161 14.72 -7.33 -11.75
N GLN A 162 14.05 -6.44 -12.50
CA GLN A 162 14.42 -6.07 -13.86
C GLN A 162 15.83 -5.47 -13.92
N ASP A 163 16.16 -4.55 -12.99
CA ASP A 163 17.46 -3.90 -12.94
C ASP A 163 18.58 -4.88 -12.60
N ILE A 164 18.33 -5.82 -11.68
CA ILE A 164 19.28 -6.90 -11.37
C ILE A 164 19.52 -7.78 -12.60
N LEU A 165 18.46 -8.25 -13.28
CA LEU A 165 18.59 -9.07 -14.49
C LEU A 165 19.35 -8.33 -15.60
N ASN A 166 19.02 -7.04 -15.83
CA ASN A 166 19.70 -6.25 -16.85
C ASN A 166 21.18 -6.06 -16.52
N THR A 167 21.50 -5.79 -15.24
CA THR A 167 22.89 -5.62 -14.79
C THR A 167 23.67 -6.91 -14.87
N LYS A 168 23.06 -8.07 -14.48
CA LYS A 168 23.68 -9.41 -14.65
C LYS A 168 23.95 -9.73 -16.12
N ASN A 169 22.99 -9.50 -17.00
CA ASN A 169 23.15 -9.75 -18.43
C ASN A 169 24.27 -8.86 -19.00
N GLU A 170 24.32 -7.58 -18.64
CA GLU A 170 25.35 -6.66 -19.10
C GLU A 170 26.73 -7.09 -18.59
N LEU A 171 26.84 -7.49 -17.32
CA LEU A 171 28.09 -8.01 -16.73
C LEU A 171 28.58 -9.24 -17.50
N GLU A 172 27.72 -10.23 -17.76
CA GLU A 172 28.08 -11.44 -18.53
C GLU A 172 28.62 -11.11 -19.91
N TYR A 173 28.01 -10.13 -20.61
CA TYR A 173 28.50 -9.69 -21.91
C TYR A 173 29.84 -8.96 -21.83
N ARG A 174 30.04 -8.12 -20.79
CA ARG A 174 31.31 -7.42 -20.58
C ARG A 174 32.44 -8.38 -20.22
N GLU A 175 32.18 -9.40 -19.42
CA GLU A 175 33.13 -10.46 -19.10
C GLU A 175 33.55 -11.24 -20.36
N LYS A 176 32.58 -11.60 -21.20
CA LYS A 176 32.89 -12.25 -22.50
C LYS A 176 33.68 -11.34 -23.42
N ALA A 177 33.40 -10.06 -23.48
CA ALA A 177 34.15 -9.09 -24.24
C ALA A 177 35.60 -8.96 -23.72
N TYR A 178 35.77 -8.84 -22.41
CA TYR A 178 37.09 -8.77 -21.80
C TYR A 178 37.95 -10.02 -22.10
N GLU A 179 37.38 -11.24 -22.00
CA GLU A 179 38.07 -12.47 -22.35
C GLU A 179 38.44 -12.50 -23.85
N HIS A 180 37.56 -12.02 -24.72
CA HIS A 180 37.84 -11.93 -26.17
C HIS A 180 39.03 -10.99 -26.43
N TYR A 181 39.02 -9.79 -25.87
CA TYR A 181 40.13 -8.83 -26.02
C TYR A 181 41.43 -9.35 -25.42
N ARG A 182 41.37 -10.07 -24.30
CA ARG A 182 42.57 -10.68 -23.71
C ARG A 182 43.25 -11.70 -24.64
N VAL A 183 42.43 -12.56 -25.28
CA VAL A 183 42.94 -13.53 -26.25
C VAL A 183 43.54 -12.82 -27.47
N ASP A 184 42.89 -11.75 -27.94
CA ASP A 184 43.37 -11.05 -29.13
C ASP A 184 44.61 -10.18 -28.84
N LEU A 185 44.73 -9.66 -27.62
CA LEU A 185 45.91 -8.97 -27.15
C LEU A 185 47.19 -9.85 -27.27
N ASP A 186 47.07 -11.13 -26.85
CA ASP A 186 48.19 -12.09 -26.93
C ASP A 186 48.59 -12.38 -28.38
N LYS A 187 47.60 -12.44 -29.28
CA LYS A 187 47.86 -12.63 -30.73
C LYS A 187 48.51 -11.38 -31.33
N LEU A 188 48.01 -10.21 -31.03
CA LEU A 188 48.50 -8.95 -31.56
C LEU A 188 49.90 -8.57 -31.03
N LYS A 189 50.24 -8.88 -29.78
CA LYS A 189 51.60 -8.72 -29.23
C LYS A 189 52.60 -9.53 -30.05
N LYS A 190 52.33 -10.81 -30.32
CA LYS A 190 53.15 -11.66 -31.16
C LYS A 190 53.28 -11.13 -32.60
N SER A 191 52.18 -10.68 -33.19
CA SER A 191 52.14 -10.12 -34.54
C SER A 191 52.91 -8.80 -34.64
N TYR A 192 52.83 -7.95 -33.62
CA TYR A 192 53.62 -6.72 -33.53
C TYR A 192 55.13 -7.00 -33.39
N GLU A 193 55.51 -7.92 -32.51
CA GLU A 193 56.90 -8.38 -32.35
C GLU A 193 57.52 -8.90 -33.63
N LEU A 194 56.71 -9.56 -34.48
CA LEU A 194 57.11 -10.05 -35.81
C LEU A 194 57.04 -8.97 -36.90
N GLY A 195 56.64 -7.75 -36.56
CA GLY A 195 56.51 -6.63 -37.51
C GLY A 195 55.33 -6.77 -38.48
N ALA A 196 54.37 -7.70 -38.19
CA ALA A 196 53.23 -7.97 -39.06
C ALA A 196 51.98 -7.16 -38.72
N SER A 197 51.93 -6.48 -37.54
CA SER A 197 50.81 -5.63 -37.13
C SER A 197 51.29 -4.24 -36.68
N PRO A 198 50.59 -3.14 -37.03
CA PRO A 198 50.86 -1.80 -36.53
C PRO A 198 50.67 -1.71 -35.02
N LYS A 199 51.49 -0.84 -34.35
CA LYS A 199 51.39 -0.58 -32.92
C LYS A 199 50.00 -0.09 -32.49
N ILE A 200 49.33 0.70 -33.32
CA ILE A 200 48.00 1.26 -33.06
C ILE A 200 46.95 0.16 -32.84
N ASN A 201 47.04 -1.00 -33.52
CA ASN A 201 46.12 -2.09 -33.31
C ASN A 201 46.26 -2.69 -31.89
N LEU A 202 47.52 -2.84 -31.43
CA LEU A 202 47.82 -3.33 -30.10
C LEU A 202 47.30 -2.34 -29.01
N GLU A 203 47.62 -1.05 -29.14
CA GLU A 203 47.18 -0.01 -28.22
C GLU A 203 45.66 0.10 -28.15
N SER A 204 44.94 -0.08 -29.26
CA SER A 204 43.49 -0.05 -29.29
C SER A 204 42.85 -1.24 -28.53
N VAL A 205 43.39 -2.45 -28.69
CA VAL A 205 42.88 -3.62 -27.94
C VAL A 205 43.22 -3.54 -26.45
N GLU A 206 44.39 -2.99 -26.10
CA GLU A 206 44.77 -2.71 -24.71
C GLU A 206 43.76 -1.76 -24.06
N LEU A 207 43.37 -0.67 -24.74
CA LEU A 207 42.38 0.27 -24.27
C LEU A 207 41.00 -0.35 -24.10
N GLU A 208 40.53 -1.16 -25.09
CA GLU A 208 39.21 -1.83 -25.01
C GLU A 208 39.18 -2.87 -23.88
N ALA A 209 40.28 -3.59 -23.65
CA ALA A 209 40.38 -4.51 -22.52
C ALA A 209 40.35 -3.79 -21.17
N GLU A 210 41.05 -2.66 -21.06
CA GLU A 210 41.07 -1.83 -19.86
C GLU A 210 39.67 -1.21 -19.60
N ASP A 211 39.02 -0.65 -20.63
CA ASP A 211 37.65 -0.13 -20.51
C ASP A 211 36.66 -1.21 -20.07
N SER A 212 36.72 -2.39 -20.71
CA SER A 212 35.86 -3.52 -20.33
C SER A 212 36.05 -3.94 -18.89
N LYS A 213 37.27 -3.93 -18.35
CA LYS A 213 37.55 -4.24 -16.96
C LYS A 213 36.95 -3.20 -16.02
N ILE A 214 37.10 -1.92 -16.34
CA ILE A 214 36.50 -0.82 -15.56
C ILE A 214 34.99 -0.94 -15.56
N GLN A 215 34.36 -1.26 -16.70
CA GLN A 215 32.91 -1.46 -16.80
C GLN A 215 32.45 -2.66 -15.97
N ILE A 216 33.21 -3.74 -15.89
CA ILE A 216 32.93 -4.90 -15.03
C ILE A 216 32.91 -4.46 -13.56
N ASP A 217 33.95 -3.76 -13.08
CA ASP A 217 34.04 -3.28 -11.68
C ASP A 217 32.85 -2.35 -11.33
N ILE A 218 32.44 -1.50 -12.25
CA ILE A 218 31.26 -0.61 -12.08
C ILE A 218 29.98 -1.43 -11.98
N LEU A 219 29.80 -2.41 -12.86
CA LEU A 219 28.59 -3.27 -12.87
C LEU A 219 28.51 -4.15 -11.64
N GLU A 220 29.63 -4.72 -11.17
CA GLU A 220 29.67 -5.48 -9.91
C GLU A 220 29.27 -4.62 -8.71
N THR A 221 29.81 -3.39 -8.62
CA THR A 221 29.46 -2.44 -7.56
C THR A 221 27.98 -2.10 -7.61
N LYS A 222 27.42 -1.84 -8.80
CA LYS A 222 26.00 -1.60 -9.01
C LYS A 222 25.15 -2.80 -8.60
N LEU A 223 25.55 -4.01 -8.99
CA LEU A 223 24.84 -5.23 -8.66
C LEU A 223 24.79 -5.47 -7.16
N LYS A 224 25.90 -5.25 -6.46
CA LYS A 224 25.95 -5.31 -5.00
C LYS A 224 24.99 -4.32 -4.34
N SER A 225 24.95 -3.08 -4.81
CA SER A 225 23.99 -2.07 -4.33
C SER A 225 22.53 -2.50 -4.54
N LEU A 226 22.20 -3.11 -5.69
CA LEU A 226 20.85 -3.63 -5.95
C LEU A 226 20.49 -4.80 -5.01
N TYR A 227 21.46 -5.68 -4.69
CA TYR A 227 21.25 -6.75 -3.70
C TYR A 227 21.01 -6.22 -2.30
N ASP A 228 21.76 -5.18 -1.88
CA ASP A 228 21.58 -4.53 -0.59
C ASP A 228 20.18 -3.91 -0.47
N VAL A 229 19.66 -3.28 -1.53
CA VAL A 229 18.25 -2.81 -1.61
C VAL A 229 17.28 -3.99 -1.46
N GLY A 230 17.53 -5.09 -2.18
CA GLY A 230 16.69 -6.30 -2.08
C GLY A 230 16.60 -6.84 -0.66
N LYS A 231 17.72 -6.87 0.04
CA LYS A 231 17.81 -7.35 1.42
C LYS A 231 17.13 -6.39 2.41
N THR A 232 17.34 -5.08 2.24
CA THR A 232 16.83 -4.06 3.15
C THR A 232 15.33 -3.85 3.00
N ASP A 233 14.82 -3.72 1.77
CA ASP A 233 13.44 -3.32 1.52
C ASP A 233 12.47 -4.50 1.44
N TYR A 234 12.97 -5.68 1.01
CA TYR A 234 12.15 -6.85 0.75
C TYR A 234 12.53 -8.08 1.57
N ASN A 235 13.59 -8.02 2.36
CA ASN A 235 14.15 -9.17 3.11
C ASN A 235 14.45 -10.36 2.17
N ILE A 236 14.91 -10.08 0.94
CA ILE A 236 15.30 -11.07 -0.06
C ILE A 236 16.78 -10.87 -0.39
N ASP A 237 17.58 -11.88 -0.12
CA ASP A 237 19.01 -11.89 -0.46
C ASP A 237 19.21 -12.46 -1.87
N PHE A 238 19.10 -11.59 -2.89
CA PHE A 238 19.18 -11.99 -4.30
C PHE A 238 20.54 -12.55 -4.71
N GLU A 239 21.60 -12.29 -3.94
CA GLU A 239 22.94 -12.82 -4.22
C GLU A 239 22.96 -14.36 -4.12
N ASN A 240 22.18 -14.91 -3.20
CA ASN A 240 22.14 -16.35 -2.94
C ASN A 240 21.30 -17.13 -3.96
N TYR A 241 20.61 -16.44 -4.88
CA TYR A 241 19.72 -17.09 -5.84
C TYR A 241 20.19 -16.93 -7.28
N LYS A 242 20.00 -17.99 -8.07
CA LYS A 242 20.00 -17.87 -9.52
C LYS A 242 18.66 -17.32 -9.98
N LEU A 243 18.63 -16.05 -10.41
CA LEU A 243 17.41 -15.43 -10.90
C LEU A 243 16.98 -16.04 -12.24
N LEU A 244 15.68 -16.30 -12.36
CA LEU A 244 15.08 -16.75 -13.62
C LEU A 244 14.65 -15.54 -14.45
N ASP A 245 14.72 -15.65 -15.76
CA ASP A 245 14.14 -14.64 -16.66
C ASP A 245 12.63 -14.50 -16.40
N PHE A 246 12.08 -13.34 -16.77
CA PHE A 246 10.64 -13.16 -16.71
C PHE A 246 9.92 -14.16 -17.59
N VAL A 247 8.84 -14.74 -17.07
CA VAL A 247 7.98 -15.65 -17.86
C VAL A 247 7.25 -14.84 -18.92
N GLU A 248 7.32 -15.29 -20.18
CA GLU A 248 6.56 -14.65 -21.26
C GLU A 248 5.06 -14.76 -21.01
N ASN A 249 4.37 -13.63 -21.14
CA ASN A 249 2.94 -13.57 -20.92
C ASN A 249 2.18 -13.85 -22.22
N ASN A 250 1.34 -14.89 -22.20
CA ASN A 250 0.48 -15.27 -23.32
C ASN A 250 -0.93 -14.65 -23.25
N GLU A 251 -1.26 -13.89 -22.16
CA GLU A 251 -2.56 -13.24 -22.02
C GLU A 251 -2.67 -11.99 -22.90
N SER A 252 -3.84 -11.80 -23.48
CA SER A 252 -4.13 -10.57 -24.23
C SER A 252 -4.05 -9.35 -23.34
N ILE A 253 -3.35 -8.30 -23.78
CA ILE A 253 -3.25 -7.02 -23.06
C ILE A 253 -4.65 -6.42 -22.76
N HIS A 254 -5.64 -6.65 -23.64
CA HIS A 254 -7.02 -6.23 -23.42
C HIS A 254 -7.64 -6.86 -22.18
N PHE A 255 -7.40 -8.16 -21.97
CA PHE A 255 -7.91 -8.89 -20.81
C PHE A 255 -7.26 -8.38 -19.50
N ILE A 256 -5.95 -8.14 -19.55
CA ILE A 256 -5.22 -7.61 -18.38
C ILE A 256 -5.72 -6.21 -18.00
N LEU A 257 -5.98 -5.33 -18.97
CA LEU A 257 -6.45 -3.97 -18.74
C LEU A 257 -7.90 -3.85 -18.29
N ASN A 258 -8.74 -4.88 -18.44
CA ASN A 258 -10.15 -4.81 -18.05
C ASN A 258 -10.35 -4.48 -16.56
N SER A 259 -9.55 -5.08 -15.69
CA SER A 259 -9.63 -4.89 -14.23
C SER A 259 -8.58 -3.92 -13.69
N TYR A 260 -7.89 -3.18 -14.57
CA TYR A 260 -6.83 -2.25 -14.19
C TYR A 260 -7.35 -1.13 -13.27
N MET A 261 -6.68 -0.92 -12.14
CA MET A 261 -6.99 0.08 -11.11
C MET A 261 -8.42 -0.03 -10.51
N LYS A 262 -8.95 -1.24 -10.40
CA LYS A 262 -10.26 -1.48 -9.81
C LYS A 262 -10.34 -0.99 -8.36
N ASP A 263 -9.28 -1.20 -7.58
CA ASP A 263 -9.21 -0.82 -6.17
C ASP A 263 -9.29 0.68 -5.95
N GLU A 264 -8.78 1.50 -6.89
CA GLU A 264 -8.88 2.96 -6.81
C GLU A 264 -10.31 3.47 -7.04
N ILE A 265 -11.07 2.79 -7.90
CA ILE A 265 -12.49 3.10 -8.12
C ILE A 265 -13.30 2.68 -6.88
N GLU A 266 -13.00 1.51 -6.30
CA GLU A 266 -13.71 1.00 -5.14
C GLU A 266 -13.45 1.85 -3.90
N GLU A 267 -12.23 2.34 -3.69
CA GLU A 267 -11.89 3.32 -2.65
C GLU A 267 -12.78 4.56 -2.73
N LEU A 268 -12.93 5.15 -3.93
CA LEU A 268 -13.78 6.33 -4.13
C LEU A 268 -15.27 6.01 -3.92
N ARG A 269 -15.74 4.82 -4.29
CA ARG A 269 -17.10 4.37 -4.02
C ARG A 269 -17.38 4.22 -2.52
N LEU A 270 -16.45 3.65 -1.77
CA LEU A 270 -16.59 3.53 -0.32
C LEU A 270 -16.59 4.90 0.36
N ASN A 271 -15.72 5.81 -0.06
CA ASN A 271 -15.71 7.19 0.43
C ASN A 271 -17.03 7.90 0.12
N LEU A 272 -17.57 7.73 -1.09
CA LEU A 272 -18.88 8.25 -1.47
C LEU A 272 -19.99 7.66 -0.60
N SER A 273 -19.99 6.34 -0.35
CA SER A 273 -20.98 5.67 0.50
C SER A 273 -20.95 6.20 1.94
N MET A 274 -19.76 6.47 2.47
CA MET A 274 -19.61 7.09 3.80
C MET A 274 -20.16 8.52 3.82
N ALA A 275 -19.89 9.31 2.79
CA ALA A 275 -20.43 10.69 2.68
C ALA A 275 -21.95 10.70 2.48
N GLU A 276 -22.50 9.78 1.69
CA GLU A 276 -23.95 9.62 1.52
C GLU A 276 -24.64 9.21 2.85
N GLU A 277 -24.01 8.36 3.65
CA GLU A 277 -24.52 8.01 4.99
C GLU A 277 -24.49 9.22 5.93
N ARG A 278 -23.41 10.04 5.94
CA ARG A 278 -23.34 11.30 6.70
C ARG A 278 -24.43 12.27 6.27
N LYS A 279 -24.61 12.46 4.97
CA LYS A 279 -25.68 13.32 4.41
C LYS A 279 -27.05 12.81 4.84
N SER A 280 -27.30 11.50 4.77
CA SER A 280 -28.58 10.90 5.17
C SER A 280 -28.86 11.11 6.64
N TYR A 281 -27.88 10.91 7.52
CA TYR A 281 -28.02 11.17 8.94
C TYR A 281 -28.24 12.66 9.24
N SER A 282 -27.46 13.57 8.65
CA SER A 282 -27.61 15.00 8.85
C SER A 282 -28.96 15.52 8.34
N ASN A 283 -29.49 14.94 7.27
CA ASN A 283 -30.84 15.24 6.77
C ASN A 283 -31.91 14.77 7.76
N TYR A 284 -31.78 13.54 8.27
CA TYR A 284 -32.68 13.02 9.30
C TYR A 284 -32.64 13.90 10.56
N ASP A 285 -31.45 14.25 11.05
CA ASP A 285 -31.24 15.09 12.23
C ASP A 285 -31.83 16.49 12.04
N ARG A 286 -31.75 17.04 10.84
CA ARG A 286 -32.33 18.32 10.46
C ARG A 286 -33.85 18.33 10.57
N TYR A 287 -34.55 17.30 10.10
CA TYR A 287 -36.01 17.32 10.04
C TYR A 287 -36.66 16.74 11.30
N MET A 288 -36.07 15.76 11.96
CA MET A 288 -36.61 15.14 13.13
C MET A 288 -36.39 16.01 14.37
N PRO A 289 -37.46 16.32 15.15
CA PRO A 289 -37.33 16.96 16.47
C PRO A 289 -36.77 15.97 17.48
N ASP A 290 -36.13 16.50 18.51
CA ASP A 290 -35.82 15.74 19.70
C ASP A 290 -37.12 15.56 20.52
N LEU A 291 -37.49 14.31 20.70
CA LEU A 291 -38.68 13.91 21.49
C LEU A 291 -38.22 12.96 22.59
N TYR A 292 -38.08 13.50 23.79
CA TYR A 292 -37.70 12.74 24.96
C TYR A 292 -38.96 12.20 25.68
N LEU A 293 -38.96 10.91 25.95
CA LEU A 293 -39.89 10.27 26.86
C LEU A 293 -39.14 9.88 28.12
N GLY A 294 -39.67 10.25 29.25
CA GLY A 294 -39.09 9.94 30.56
C GLY A 294 -40.14 9.44 31.54
N TYR A 295 -39.74 8.51 32.37
CA TYR A 295 -40.43 8.11 33.60
C TYR A 295 -39.44 8.17 34.74
N GLU A 296 -39.82 8.84 35.82
CA GLU A 296 -39.00 9.00 37.03
C GLU A 296 -39.89 8.75 38.27
N ARG A 297 -39.41 7.88 39.15
CA ARG A 297 -39.96 7.70 40.48
C ARG A 297 -39.05 8.39 41.46
N VAL A 298 -39.66 9.33 42.24
CA VAL A 298 -38.99 10.10 43.28
C VAL A 298 -39.40 9.57 44.63
N ASP A 299 -38.44 9.02 45.38
CA ASP A 299 -38.61 8.61 46.76
C ASP A 299 -38.11 9.72 47.70
N ARG A 300 -39.05 10.34 48.40
CA ARG A 300 -38.78 11.42 49.37
C ARG A 300 -38.75 10.93 50.80
N ASN A 301 -38.98 9.64 51.04
CA ASN A 301 -39.15 9.08 52.37
C ASN A 301 -37.87 8.45 52.94
N LEU A 302 -36.69 8.94 52.55
CA LEU A 302 -35.39 8.43 53.02
C LEU A 302 -35.20 8.41 54.54
N ARG A 303 -36.04 9.14 55.32
CA ARG A 303 -35.99 9.20 56.79
C ARG A 303 -37.26 8.68 57.48
N GLY A 304 -38.17 7.99 56.77
CA GLY A 304 -39.37 7.39 57.39
C GLY A 304 -40.45 8.37 57.82
N ASP A 305 -40.50 9.59 57.28
CA ASP A 305 -41.44 10.61 57.62
C ASP A 305 -42.77 10.47 56.84
N ARG A 306 -43.87 10.23 57.50
CA ARG A 306 -45.18 9.89 56.95
C ARG A 306 -45.86 11.00 56.12
N TYR A 307 -45.30 12.19 56.07
CA TYR A 307 -45.93 13.36 55.42
C TYR A 307 -45.56 13.52 53.92
N TYR A 308 -44.56 12.81 53.40
CA TYR A 308 -44.16 12.91 52.02
C TYR A 308 -44.41 11.60 51.27
N LYS A 309 -45.22 11.69 50.23
CA LYS A 309 -45.52 10.54 49.35
C LYS A 309 -44.51 10.48 48.19
N ASP A 310 -44.19 9.28 47.77
CA ASP A 310 -43.48 9.02 46.53
C ASP A 310 -44.23 9.68 45.37
N GLN A 311 -43.49 10.12 44.39
CA GLN A 311 -44.03 10.71 43.17
C GLN A 311 -43.57 9.93 41.95
N ASP A 312 -44.53 9.66 41.06
CA ASP A 312 -44.27 9.16 39.73
C ASP A 312 -44.43 10.31 38.74
N LEU A 313 -43.35 10.58 37.98
CA LEU A 313 -43.27 11.66 37.00
C LEU A 313 -43.16 11.06 35.59
N PHE A 314 -44.10 11.42 34.74
CA PHE A 314 -44.03 11.14 33.31
C PHE A 314 -43.65 12.45 32.60
N THR A 315 -42.58 12.39 31.82
CA THR A 315 -42.05 13.57 31.14
C THR A 315 -42.09 13.33 29.64
N ILE A 316 -42.67 14.26 28.90
CA ILE A 316 -42.59 14.38 27.47
C ILE A 316 -41.97 15.74 27.17
N LYS A 317 -40.76 15.73 26.56
CA LYS A 317 -40.08 16.96 26.13
C LYS A 317 -39.98 16.96 24.62
N PHE A 318 -40.40 18.02 24.00
CA PHE A 318 -40.22 18.30 22.59
C PHE A 318 -39.25 19.46 22.45
N SER A 319 -38.20 19.25 21.60
CA SER A 319 -37.24 20.30 21.27
C SER A 319 -36.93 20.29 19.79
N LYS A 320 -36.94 21.45 19.18
CA LYS A 320 -36.55 21.66 17.80
C LYS A 320 -35.84 22.98 17.66
N LYS A 321 -34.62 22.94 17.09
CA LYS A 321 -33.89 24.15 16.72
C LYS A 321 -34.51 24.72 15.45
N LEU A 322 -35.06 25.93 15.55
CA LEU A 322 -35.63 26.66 14.42
C LEU A 322 -34.61 27.69 13.90
N PHE A 323 -34.71 28.02 12.62
CA PHE A 323 -33.87 29.05 11.97
C PHE A 323 -32.35 28.73 12.02
N SER A 324 -32.00 27.48 12.00
CA SER A 324 -30.59 27.07 11.85
C SER A 324 -30.11 27.25 10.42
N THR A 325 -28.82 27.53 10.25
CA THR A 325 -28.20 27.68 8.92
C THR A 325 -28.08 26.37 8.14
N ASP A 326 -28.39 25.23 8.77
CA ASP A 326 -28.24 23.85 8.19
C ASP A 326 -26.88 23.58 7.55
N SER A 327 -25.84 24.20 8.09
CA SER A 327 -24.49 24.17 7.52
C SER A 327 -23.95 22.75 7.36
N GLU A 328 -24.20 21.90 8.35
CA GLU A 328 -23.73 20.51 8.33
C GLU A 328 -24.33 19.71 7.16
N TYR A 329 -25.66 19.83 6.96
CA TYR A 329 -26.30 19.18 5.81
C TYR A 329 -25.75 19.68 4.47
N LYS A 330 -25.57 21.00 4.33
CA LYS A 330 -25.04 21.59 3.10
C LYS A 330 -23.60 21.17 2.83
N LEU A 331 -22.77 21.10 3.87
CA LEU A 331 -21.38 20.63 3.75
C LEU A 331 -21.34 19.16 3.33
N ASN A 332 -22.16 18.30 3.93
CA ASN A 332 -22.26 16.89 3.54
C ASN A 332 -22.82 16.72 2.10
N GLU A 333 -23.73 17.60 1.68
CA GLU A 333 -24.24 17.61 0.30
C GLU A 333 -23.15 17.95 -0.71
N LEU A 334 -22.35 18.98 -0.46
CA LEU A 334 -21.20 19.35 -1.29
C LEU A 334 -20.12 18.28 -1.28
N GLU A 335 -19.86 17.61 -0.15
CA GLU A 335 -18.92 16.47 -0.08
C GLU A 335 -19.36 15.35 -1.00
N VAL A 336 -20.65 14.97 -0.99
CA VAL A 336 -21.19 13.95 -1.89
C VAL A 336 -21.08 14.35 -3.36
N GLU A 337 -21.35 15.61 -3.70
CA GLU A 337 -21.21 16.11 -5.06
C GLU A 337 -19.76 16.07 -5.53
N ASN A 338 -18.81 16.54 -4.71
CA ASN A 338 -17.39 16.49 -5.01
C ASN A 338 -16.90 15.06 -5.24
N LEU A 339 -17.26 14.12 -4.35
CA LEU A 339 -16.85 12.71 -4.50
C LEU A 339 -17.46 12.04 -5.75
N LYS A 340 -18.67 12.42 -6.16
CA LYS A 340 -19.25 11.97 -7.45
C LYS A 340 -18.45 12.52 -8.65
N ASN A 341 -18.05 13.76 -8.59
CA ASN A 341 -17.23 14.38 -9.64
C ASN A 341 -15.84 13.73 -9.68
N ASP A 342 -15.22 13.48 -8.52
CA ASP A 342 -13.92 12.80 -8.40
C ASP A 342 -13.98 11.36 -8.95
N LEU A 343 -15.07 10.62 -8.67
CA LEU A 343 -15.27 9.28 -9.19
C LEU A 343 -15.38 9.28 -10.73
N ASN A 344 -16.17 10.20 -11.30
CA ASN A 344 -16.32 10.32 -12.76
C ASN A 344 -15.00 10.72 -13.42
N GLU A 345 -14.27 11.69 -12.84
CA GLU A 345 -12.96 12.10 -13.35
C GLU A 345 -11.95 10.95 -13.26
N LYS A 346 -11.92 10.21 -12.14
CA LYS A 346 -11.04 9.05 -12.00
C LYS A 346 -11.30 7.98 -13.04
N ILE A 347 -12.56 7.67 -13.33
CA ILE A 347 -12.93 6.72 -14.39
C ILE A 347 -12.42 7.22 -15.75
N ARG A 348 -12.56 8.53 -16.05
CA ARG A 348 -12.07 9.15 -17.28
C ARG A 348 -10.55 9.02 -17.40
N VAL A 349 -9.83 9.33 -16.32
CA VAL A 349 -8.36 9.25 -16.26
C VAL A 349 -7.89 7.81 -16.46
N ILE A 350 -8.50 6.83 -15.77
CA ILE A 350 -8.16 5.41 -15.93
C ILE A 350 -8.39 4.94 -17.38
N ASN A 351 -9.48 5.36 -18.02
CA ASN A 351 -9.72 4.99 -19.42
C ASN A 351 -8.68 5.61 -20.37
N ALA A 352 -8.27 6.85 -20.15
CA ALA A 352 -7.18 7.47 -20.90
C ALA A 352 -5.83 6.76 -20.68
N GLU A 353 -5.54 6.38 -19.42
CA GLU A 353 -4.34 5.63 -19.08
C GLU A 353 -4.31 4.24 -19.74
N LYS A 354 -5.44 3.52 -19.78
CA LYS A 354 -5.55 2.24 -20.49
C LYS A 354 -5.19 2.36 -21.98
N ILE A 355 -5.60 3.44 -22.64
CA ILE A 355 -5.26 3.70 -24.04
C ILE A 355 -3.73 3.90 -24.18
N LYS A 356 -3.14 4.69 -23.28
CA LYS A 356 -1.70 4.95 -23.26
C LYS A 356 -0.90 3.65 -23.02
N LEU A 357 -1.30 2.86 -22.01
CA LEU A 357 -0.65 1.58 -21.69
C LEU A 357 -0.72 0.58 -22.85
N LYS A 358 -1.84 0.55 -23.60
CA LYS A 358 -1.95 -0.27 -24.79
C LYS A 358 -0.97 0.16 -25.88
N SER A 359 -0.81 1.47 -26.09
CA SER A 359 0.18 2.01 -27.05
C SER A 359 1.61 1.65 -26.66
N GLU A 360 1.96 1.84 -25.38
CA GLU A 360 3.27 1.52 -24.81
C GLU A 360 3.59 0.02 -24.92
N TYR A 361 2.63 -0.85 -24.60
CA TYR A 361 2.77 -2.29 -24.81
C TYR A 361 3.11 -2.64 -26.26
N ASN A 362 2.39 -2.07 -27.22
CA ASN A 362 2.62 -2.31 -28.64
C ASN A 362 4.00 -1.80 -29.10
N GLU A 363 4.48 -0.71 -28.53
CA GLU A 363 5.83 -0.20 -28.78
C GLU A 363 6.90 -1.16 -28.25
N LEU A 364 6.79 -1.56 -26.97
CA LEU A 364 7.71 -2.51 -26.34
C LEU A 364 7.72 -3.86 -27.08
N LEU A 365 6.56 -4.34 -27.51
CA LEU A 365 6.44 -5.58 -28.30
C LEU A 365 7.20 -5.47 -29.64
N LYS A 366 7.09 -4.34 -30.34
CA LYS A 366 7.82 -4.09 -31.59
C LYS A 366 9.33 -4.03 -31.34
N LEU A 367 9.76 -3.32 -30.27
CA LEU A 367 11.18 -3.23 -29.91
C LEU A 367 11.77 -4.60 -29.57
N ALA A 368 11.08 -5.40 -28.76
CA ALA A 368 11.50 -6.76 -28.43
C ALA A 368 11.54 -7.68 -29.66
N SER A 369 10.56 -7.58 -30.56
CA SER A 369 10.48 -8.40 -31.77
C SER A 369 11.59 -8.09 -32.79
N ILE A 370 11.96 -6.82 -32.95
CA ILE A 370 13.01 -6.41 -33.91
C ILE A 370 14.42 -6.62 -33.32
N GLY A 371 14.57 -6.63 -32.00
CA GLY A 371 15.85 -6.80 -31.30
C GLY A 371 16.60 -8.02 -31.75
N ASN A 372 15.96 -9.20 -31.74
CA ASN A 372 16.58 -10.44 -32.19
C ASN A 372 17.12 -10.36 -33.63
N LYS A 373 16.34 -9.77 -34.54
CA LYS A 373 16.78 -9.61 -35.94
C LYS A 373 17.99 -8.68 -36.08
N LYS A 374 18.02 -7.60 -35.28
CA LYS A 374 19.15 -6.67 -35.28
C LYS A 374 20.41 -7.33 -34.71
N SER A 375 20.29 -8.11 -33.63
CA SER A 375 21.38 -8.86 -33.04
C SER A 375 21.95 -9.90 -34.03
N ASP A 376 21.09 -10.67 -34.69
CA ASP A 376 21.51 -11.64 -35.73
C ASP A 376 22.27 -10.97 -36.89
N ILE A 377 21.82 -9.78 -37.32
CA ILE A 377 22.50 -9.03 -38.39
C ILE A 377 23.83 -8.48 -37.90
N ALA A 378 23.90 -7.94 -36.68
CA ALA A 378 25.13 -7.44 -36.10
C ALA A 378 26.17 -8.55 -35.94
N TYR A 379 25.75 -9.73 -35.46
CA TYR A 379 26.62 -10.92 -35.38
C TYR A 379 27.17 -11.35 -36.75
N LYS A 380 26.32 -11.40 -37.78
CA LYS A 380 26.77 -11.75 -39.16
C LYS A 380 27.74 -10.73 -39.70
N LYS A 381 27.57 -9.44 -39.43
CA LYS A 381 28.52 -8.39 -39.83
C LYS A 381 29.88 -8.58 -39.15
N TYR A 382 29.88 -8.86 -37.86
CA TYR A 382 31.08 -9.17 -37.10
C TYR A 382 31.81 -10.35 -37.73
N LEU A 383 31.14 -11.49 -38.01
CA LEU A 383 31.77 -12.66 -38.67
C LEU A 383 32.31 -12.36 -40.06
N ILE A 384 31.67 -11.49 -40.83
CA ILE A 384 32.18 -11.05 -42.12
C ILE A 384 33.48 -10.28 -41.97
N LYS A 385 33.54 -9.33 -41.03
CA LYS A 385 34.72 -8.51 -40.76
C LYS A 385 35.89 -9.35 -40.23
N GLU A 386 35.63 -10.32 -39.37
CA GLU A 386 36.61 -11.28 -38.88
C GLU A 386 37.27 -12.04 -40.06
N LYS A 387 36.45 -12.54 -41.00
CA LYS A 387 36.96 -13.23 -42.22
C LYS A 387 37.68 -12.29 -43.18
N GLU A 388 37.20 -11.04 -43.35
CA GLU A 388 37.88 -10.03 -44.15
C GLU A 388 39.28 -9.70 -43.57
N TYR A 389 39.42 -9.65 -42.27
CA TYR A 389 40.69 -9.48 -41.59
C TYR A 389 41.63 -10.66 -41.80
N GLU A 390 41.13 -11.90 -41.66
CA GLU A 390 41.92 -13.12 -41.95
C GLU A 390 42.46 -13.15 -43.39
N LEU A 391 41.73 -12.53 -44.34
CA LEU A 391 42.09 -12.41 -45.71
C LEU A 391 42.91 -11.13 -46.03
N ASN A 392 43.35 -10.36 -45.02
CA ASN A 392 44.05 -9.09 -45.13
C ASN A 392 43.28 -8.01 -45.95
N LYS A 393 41.94 -8.06 -45.93
CA LYS A 393 41.07 -7.09 -46.62
C LYS A 393 40.43 -6.03 -45.69
N SER A 394 40.60 -6.15 -44.41
CA SER A 394 40.06 -5.26 -43.39
C SER A 394 41.08 -5.04 -42.28
N SER A 395 41.03 -3.93 -41.58
CA SER A 395 41.81 -3.68 -40.38
C SER A 395 41.27 -4.43 -39.16
N TYR A 396 42.10 -4.72 -38.18
CA TYR A 396 41.65 -5.32 -36.94
C TYR A 396 40.73 -4.38 -36.16
N LEU A 397 40.91 -3.08 -36.31
CA LEU A 397 40.02 -2.06 -35.68
C LEU A 397 38.58 -2.19 -36.18
N ASP A 398 38.38 -2.51 -37.50
CA ASP A 398 37.03 -2.74 -38.04
C ASP A 398 36.36 -3.98 -37.41
N VAL A 399 37.14 -5.01 -37.05
CA VAL A 399 36.63 -6.19 -36.35
C VAL A 399 36.16 -5.85 -34.95
N ILE A 400 36.97 -5.07 -34.20
CA ILE A 400 36.62 -4.60 -32.86
C ILE A 400 35.34 -3.77 -32.90
N ASP A 401 35.23 -2.83 -33.82
CA ASP A 401 34.06 -1.97 -33.98
C ASP A 401 32.77 -2.76 -34.22
N GLU A 402 32.82 -3.75 -35.12
CA GLU A 402 31.64 -4.58 -35.39
C GLU A 402 31.34 -5.55 -34.22
N TYR A 403 32.34 -6.01 -33.48
CA TYR A 403 32.14 -6.80 -32.27
C TYR A 403 31.47 -6.01 -31.19
N ASN A 404 31.91 -4.76 -30.93
CA ASN A 404 31.29 -3.83 -29.97
C ASN A 404 29.85 -3.51 -30.35
N LYS A 405 29.53 -3.31 -31.63
CA LYS A 405 28.16 -3.12 -32.12
C LYS A 405 27.31 -4.34 -31.88
N TYR A 406 27.85 -5.54 -32.10
CA TYR A 406 27.14 -6.80 -31.82
C TYR A 406 26.82 -6.94 -30.35
N LEU A 407 27.80 -6.74 -29.44
CA LEU A 407 27.56 -6.79 -27.98
C LEU A 407 26.53 -5.78 -27.51
N SER A 408 26.64 -4.51 -27.96
CA SER A 408 25.67 -3.49 -27.64
C SER A 408 24.26 -3.87 -28.05
N GLN A 409 24.12 -4.46 -29.27
CA GLN A 409 22.80 -4.88 -29.76
C GLN A 409 22.22 -6.09 -28.99
N GLU A 410 23.09 -7.01 -28.52
CA GLU A 410 22.68 -8.13 -27.65
C GLU A 410 22.14 -7.61 -26.31
N ILE A 411 22.88 -6.69 -25.65
CA ILE A 411 22.48 -6.05 -24.40
C ILE A 411 21.14 -5.33 -24.59
N GLU A 412 20.99 -4.52 -25.64
CA GLU A 412 19.74 -3.81 -25.95
C GLU A 412 18.57 -4.77 -26.17
N THR A 413 18.79 -5.87 -26.85
CA THR A 413 17.77 -6.89 -27.11
C THR A 413 17.28 -7.54 -25.83
N LYS A 414 18.19 -7.91 -24.92
CA LYS A 414 17.85 -8.45 -23.61
C LYS A 414 17.09 -7.43 -22.75
N LYS A 415 17.59 -6.18 -22.71
CA LYS A 415 16.90 -5.08 -21.99
C LYS A 415 15.48 -4.83 -22.53
N ALA A 416 15.27 -4.87 -23.84
CA ALA A 416 13.96 -4.71 -24.46
C ALA A 416 12.98 -5.84 -24.09
N LYS A 417 13.43 -7.10 -24.06
CA LYS A 417 12.62 -8.24 -23.62
C LYS A 417 12.25 -8.12 -22.14
N ASN A 418 13.23 -7.82 -21.30
CA ASN A 418 12.99 -7.63 -19.87
C ASN A 418 12.02 -6.47 -19.61
N ALA A 419 12.14 -5.37 -20.37
CA ALA A 419 11.23 -4.23 -20.26
C ALA A 419 9.79 -4.59 -20.63
N LEU A 420 9.57 -5.33 -21.73
CA LEU A 420 8.25 -5.81 -22.13
C LEU A 420 7.60 -6.69 -21.04
N ASN A 421 8.34 -7.67 -20.55
CA ASN A 421 7.81 -8.61 -19.56
C ASN A 421 7.57 -7.91 -18.21
N ALA A 422 8.50 -7.08 -17.73
CA ALA A 422 8.32 -6.28 -16.51
C ALA A 422 7.12 -5.34 -16.63
N PHE A 423 6.90 -4.73 -17.79
CA PHE A 423 5.73 -3.89 -18.06
C PHE A 423 4.42 -4.66 -17.87
N VAL A 424 4.33 -5.88 -18.41
CA VAL A 424 3.16 -6.75 -18.26
C VAL A 424 2.93 -7.11 -16.79
N TYR A 425 3.98 -7.48 -16.05
CA TYR A 425 3.90 -7.75 -14.61
C TYR A 425 3.39 -6.53 -13.84
N LYS A 426 3.88 -5.33 -14.14
CA LYS A 426 3.42 -4.08 -13.50
C LYS A 426 1.93 -3.81 -13.72
N ILE A 427 1.41 -4.09 -14.92
CA ILE A 427 -0.02 -3.96 -15.19
C ILE A 427 -0.83 -5.03 -14.43
N LYS A 428 -0.35 -6.28 -14.40
CA LYS A 428 -1.00 -7.37 -13.67
C LYS A 428 -1.12 -7.08 -12.18
N ILE A 429 -0.11 -6.49 -11.56
CA ILE A 429 -0.12 -6.12 -10.14
C ILE A 429 -1.19 -5.06 -9.83
N LYS A 430 -1.47 -4.16 -10.77
CA LYS A 430 -2.50 -3.10 -10.64
C LYS A 430 -3.93 -3.57 -11.02
N ARG A 431 -4.10 -4.86 -11.28
CA ARG A 431 -5.39 -5.47 -11.60
C ARG A 431 -6.21 -5.78 -10.34
#